data_48f441890a6f31599bf0f35c813e1672
#
_entry.id   48f441890a6f31599bf0f35c813e1672
#
_cell.length_a   1.000
_cell.length_b   1.000
_cell.length_c   1.000
_cell.angle_alpha   90.00
_cell.angle_beta   90.00
_cell.angle_gamma   90.00
#
_symmetry.space_group_name_H-M   'P 1'
#
loop_
_entity.id
_entity.type
_entity.pdbx_description
1 polymer ?
#
loop_
_entity_poly.entity_id
_entity_poly.type
_entity_poly.pdbx_seq_one_letter_code
_entity_poly.pdbx_strand_id
1 'polypeptide(L)'
;MAAFSVLNMMNNKAQAAAGVTAGTEYKEIYLSPYDVKEAPKNTRQECKDIDKLADSFLLVGQEQPTVLARVNGEYRIIDGHRRNLANIYNLERGYQEYAKVRYFYRDMSEIMYELALLAGNGYTQELTDYEKTELAARLKAALEAARDAGEIVIEGRVRDLVGEILGEKPTNMARIEKINNNATPEVKEQFKEGNIGISAAYEAAKLPPEEQQAIAARAAAGENVKTKEIAQKVAEKVAAKAQEKADQAAEKAEKAEIEAQQAIADAADAQAKAESEAENARELKRYVDEKAKAANVSETDTESQLVIGLPENRDTWTNREWGIYTVRSLMYHVDNMDVDDVTELQGVLFRLEARARGEEPEQTAQDEQLPGQMNINDMEGVVPSEQGA
;
A
#
# COMPACT_ATOMS: atom_id res chain seq x y z
N MET A 1 -20.17 22.33 -24.32
CA MET A 1 -18.89 23.04 -24.53
C MET A 1 -17.85 22.87 -23.43
N ALA A 2 -18.23 22.65 -22.18
CA ALA A 2 -17.27 22.48 -21.07
C ALA A 2 -16.46 21.16 -21.11
N ALA A 3 -17.05 20.04 -21.54
CA ALA A 3 -16.37 18.74 -21.64
C ALA A 3 -15.13 18.76 -22.55
N PHE A 4 -15.26 19.47 -23.65
CA PHE A 4 -14.16 19.65 -24.57
C PHE A 4 -13.01 20.47 -23.97
N SER A 5 -13.33 21.37 -23.04
CA SER A 5 -12.34 22.20 -22.35
C SER A 5 -11.45 21.39 -21.42
N VAL A 6 -11.98 20.46 -20.61
CA VAL A 6 -11.21 19.65 -19.65
C VAL A 6 -10.32 18.64 -20.39
N LEU A 7 -10.86 17.91 -21.37
CA LEU A 7 -10.07 16.98 -22.19
C LEU A 7 -8.99 17.70 -23.03
N ASN A 8 -9.29 18.89 -23.56
CA ASN A 8 -8.31 19.69 -24.27
C ASN A 8 -7.25 20.27 -23.31
N MET A 9 -7.63 20.73 -22.11
CA MET A 9 -6.67 21.14 -21.07
C MET A 9 -5.75 19.99 -20.65
N MET A 10 -6.30 18.80 -20.44
CA MET A 10 -5.51 17.61 -20.07
C MET A 10 -4.55 17.21 -21.20
N ASN A 11 -5.01 17.18 -22.45
CA ASN A 11 -4.17 16.93 -23.62
C ASN A 11 -3.08 18.00 -23.79
N ASN A 12 -3.41 19.28 -23.64
CA ASN A 12 -2.44 20.38 -23.79
C ASN A 12 -1.34 20.32 -22.70
N LYS A 13 -1.69 19.96 -21.46
CA LYS A 13 -0.71 19.80 -20.37
C LYS A 13 0.19 18.58 -20.59
N ALA A 14 -0.38 17.45 -20.99
CA ALA A 14 0.40 16.24 -21.30
C ALA A 14 1.36 16.46 -22.47
N GLN A 15 0.92 17.14 -23.51
CA GLN A 15 1.74 17.47 -24.66
C GLN A 15 2.83 18.51 -24.36
N ALA A 16 2.52 19.51 -23.52
CA ALA A 16 3.50 20.49 -23.06
C ALA A 16 4.60 19.83 -22.20
N ALA A 17 4.24 18.88 -21.36
CA ALA A 17 5.18 18.13 -20.53
C ALA A 17 6.04 17.14 -21.34
N ALA A 18 5.51 16.59 -22.43
CA ALA A 18 6.23 15.65 -23.30
C ALA A 18 7.02 16.31 -24.44
N GLY A 19 6.95 17.65 -24.59
CA GLY A 19 7.58 18.36 -25.71
C GLY A 19 6.99 18.04 -27.07
N VAL A 20 5.82 17.39 -27.12
CA VAL A 20 5.14 16.96 -28.35
C VAL A 20 4.04 17.95 -28.71
N THR A 21 4.25 18.77 -29.70
CA THR A 21 3.23 19.61 -30.34
C THR A 21 2.40 18.82 -31.35
N ALA A 22 1.86 17.66 -31.00
CA ALA A 22 1.05 16.85 -31.90
C ALA A 22 -0.43 17.23 -31.77
N GLY A 23 -0.92 17.92 -32.80
CA GLY A 23 -2.27 17.95 -33.36
C GLY A 23 -3.46 17.85 -32.41
N THR A 24 -3.67 18.86 -31.54
CA THR A 24 -4.93 19.03 -30.78
C THR A 24 -6.08 19.54 -31.67
N GLU A 25 -5.78 19.94 -32.89
CA GLU A 25 -6.77 20.48 -33.81
C GLU A 25 -7.55 19.38 -34.51
N TYR A 26 -8.86 19.54 -34.56
CA TYR A 26 -9.71 18.72 -35.39
C TYR A 26 -9.43 18.98 -36.86
N LYS A 27 -9.23 17.92 -37.63
CA LYS A 27 -9.13 17.94 -39.07
C LYS A 27 -10.50 17.71 -39.66
N GLU A 28 -10.74 18.29 -40.83
CA GLU A 28 -11.97 18.10 -41.57
C GLU A 28 -11.81 16.98 -42.60
N ILE A 29 -12.86 16.19 -42.76
CA ILE A 29 -12.92 15.11 -43.75
C ILE A 29 -14.35 14.94 -44.27
N TYR A 30 -14.48 14.49 -45.50
CA TYR A 30 -15.76 14.14 -46.14
C TYR A 30 -15.80 12.64 -46.36
N LEU A 31 -16.72 11.95 -45.67
CA LEU A 31 -16.90 10.49 -45.73
C LEU A 31 -18.36 10.13 -46.01
N SER A 32 -18.58 8.92 -46.54
CA SER A 32 -19.90 8.33 -46.46
C SER A 32 -20.30 8.06 -45.03
N PRO A 33 -21.56 8.33 -44.63
CA PRO A 33 -22.02 8.04 -43.27
C PRO A 33 -21.97 6.54 -42.92
N TYR A 34 -21.91 5.64 -43.93
CA TYR A 34 -21.68 4.21 -43.74
C TYR A 34 -20.24 3.81 -43.46
N ASP A 35 -19.25 4.70 -43.79
CA ASP A 35 -17.82 4.43 -43.54
C ASP A 35 -17.42 4.74 -42.12
N VAL A 36 -18.35 5.22 -41.32
CA VAL A 36 -18.12 5.65 -39.94
C VAL A 36 -18.72 4.64 -38.97
N LYS A 37 -17.88 4.14 -38.07
CA LYS A 37 -18.29 3.13 -37.06
C LYS A 37 -18.96 3.79 -35.87
N GLU A 38 -20.07 3.20 -35.44
CA GLU A 38 -20.71 3.56 -34.18
C GLU A 38 -19.86 3.13 -32.96
N ALA A 39 -20.05 3.80 -31.84
CA ALA A 39 -19.39 3.42 -30.60
C ALA A 39 -19.94 2.06 -30.10
N PRO A 40 -19.08 1.06 -29.78
CA PRO A 40 -19.50 -0.29 -29.41
C PRO A 40 -20.31 -0.35 -28.11
N LYS A 41 -20.34 0.71 -27.34
CA LYS A 41 -21.08 0.83 -26.07
C LYS A 41 -21.86 2.15 -26.04
N ASN A 42 -22.64 2.42 -27.07
CA ASN A 42 -23.53 3.57 -27.02
C ASN A 42 -24.61 3.32 -25.96
N THR A 43 -24.61 4.13 -24.90
CA THR A 43 -25.59 4.08 -23.80
C THR A 43 -27.01 4.42 -24.27
N ARG A 44 -27.16 5.05 -25.42
CA ARG A 44 -28.47 5.31 -26.04
C ARG A 44 -28.81 4.20 -26.99
N GLN A 45 -29.47 3.15 -26.50
CA GLN A 45 -29.98 2.07 -27.31
C GLN A 45 -31.16 2.47 -28.21
N GLU A 46 -31.84 3.58 -27.93
CA GLU A 46 -32.95 4.10 -28.73
C GLU A 46 -32.70 5.55 -29.17
N CYS A 47 -32.31 5.72 -30.41
CA CYS A 47 -32.26 7.06 -31.03
C CYS A 47 -33.68 7.42 -31.51
N LYS A 48 -34.45 8.10 -30.65
CA LYS A 48 -35.82 8.59 -31.00
C LYS A 48 -35.73 9.77 -31.95
N ASP A 49 -36.75 9.96 -32.77
CA ASP A 49 -36.96 11.11 -33.64
C ASP A 49 -35.79 11.36 -34.63
N ILE A 50 -35.21 10.32 -35.20
CA ILE A 50 -34.17 10.45 -36.24
C ILE A 50 -34.76 11.05 -37.51
N ASP A 51 -35.99 10.65 -37.89
CA ASP A 51 -36.77 11.19 -39.00
C ASP A 51 -36.92 12.71 -38.92
N LYS A 52 -37.33 13.26 -37.75
CA LYS A 52 -37.47 14.70 -37.55
C LYS A 52 -36.14 15.42 -37.67
N LEU A 53 -35.05 14.82 -37.14
CA LEU A 53 -33.72 15.41 -37.26
C LEU A 53 -33.24 15.38 -38.71
N ALA A 54 -33.51 14.31 -39.44
CA ALA A 54 -33.20 14.17 -40.84
C ALA A 54 -33.96 15.22 -41.71
N ASP A 55 -35.26 15.39 -41.41
CA ASP A 55 -36.08 16.42 -42.07
C ASP A 55 -35.55 17.87 -41.75
N SER A 56 -35.10 18.09 -40.53
CA SER A 56 -34.45 19.36 -40.16
C SER A 56 -33.19 19.62 -41.00
N PHE A 57 -32.40 18.57 -41.26
CA PHE A 57 -31.20 18.72 -42.13
C PHE A 57 -31.55 19.05 -43.59
N LEU A 58 -32.67 18.60 -44.08
CA LEU A 58 -33.14 18.99 -45.41
C LEU A 58 -33.56 20.48 -45.46
N LEU A 59 -34.07 21.01 -44.34
CA LEU A 59 -34.56 22.39 -44.29
C LEU A 59 -33.42 23.41 -44.06
N VAL A 60 -32.53 23.13 -43.12
CA VAL A 60 -31.54 24.13 -42.66
C VAL A 60 -30.08 23.66 -42.80
N GLY A 61 -29.90 22.43 -43.26
CA GLY A 61 -28.58 21.79 -43.30
C GLY A 61 -28.10 21.29 -41.93
N GLN A 62 -26.98 20.60 -41.95
CA GLN A 62 -26.31 20.16 -40.73
C GLN A 62 -25.33 21.23 -40.25
N GLU A 63 -25.70 22.03 -39.25
CA GLU A 63 -24.86 23.09 -38.72
C GLU A 63 -23.61 22.56 -38.01
N GLN A 64 -23.78 21.52 -37.18
CA GLN A 64 -22.69 20.91 -36.40
C GLN A 64 -22.26 19.58 -36.97
N PRO A 65 -21.02 19.43 -37.44
CA PRO A 65 -20.51 18.16 -37.91
C PRO A 65 -20.48 17.10 -36.81
N THR A 66 -20.60 15.83 -37.16
CA THR A 66 -20.31 14.72 -36.28
C THR A 66 -18.81 14.66 -36.02
N VAL A 67 -18.43 14.37 -34.78
CA VAL A 67 -17.04 14.31 -34.33
C VAL A 67 -16.57 12.87 -34.24
N LEU A 68 -15.42 12.59 -34.86
CA LEU A 68 -14.84 11.26 -34.99
C LEU A 68 -13.47 11.17 -34.29
N ALA A 69 -13.15 9.97 -33.83
CA ALA A 69 -11.78 9.51 -33.59
C ALA A 69 -11.29 8.72 -34.80
N ARG A 70 -10.05 8.93 -35.23
CA ARG A 70 -9.37 7.97 -36.08
C ARG A 70 -8.48 7.09 -35.22
N VAL A 71 -8.92 5.85 -34.98
CA VAL A 71 -8.26 4.85 -34.13
C VAL A 71 -7.85 3.69 -35.02
N ASN A 72 -6.57 3.39 -35.09
CA ASN A 72 -6.01 2.32 -35.93
C ASN A 72 -6.45 2.40 -37.41
N GLY A 73 -6.62 3.63 -37.92
CA GLY A 73 -7.06 3.88 -39.29
C GLY A 73 -8.58 3.87 -39.51
N GLU A 74 -9.37 3.49 -38.50
CA GLU A 74 -10.84 3.48 -38.54
C GLU A 74 -11.44 4.77 -38.01
N TYR A 75 -12.50 5.26 -38.62
CA TYR A 75 -13.24 6.42 -38.13
C TYR A 75 -14.40 5.97 -37.25
N ARG A 76 -14.36 6.36 -35.97
CA ARG A 76 -15.35 5.99 -34.95
C ARG A 76 -15.98 7.24 -34.35
N ILE A 77 -17.29 7.22 -34.11
CA ILE A 77 -18.02 8.38 -33.59
C ILE A 77 -17.68 8.61 -32.13
N ILE A 78 -17.29 9.85 -31.78
CA ILE A 78 -17.19 10.33 -30.41
C ILE A 78 -18.49 11.03 -30.01
N ASP A 79 -18.96 11.96 -30.87
CA ASP A 79 -20.18 12.74 -30.65
C ASP A 79 -20.98 12.87 -31.95
N GLY A 80 -22.29 12.85 -31.83
CA GLY A 80 -23.20 13.06 -32.93
C GLY A 80 -23.72 11.78 -33.59
N HIS A 81 -23.88 10.66 -32.86
CA HIS A 81 -24.48 9.42 -33.36
C HIS A 81 -25.83 9.64 -34.06
N ARG A 82 -26.73 10.44 -33.44
CA ARG A 82 -28.03 10.79 -34.07
C ARG A 82 -27.85 11.56 -35.36
N ARG A 83 -26.85 12.42 -35.46
CA ARG A 83 -26.54 13.19 -36.67
C ARG A 83 -26.09 12.27 -37.80
N ASN A 84 -25.25 11.28 -37.47
CA ASN A 84 -24.83 10.28 -38.45
C ASN A 84 -26.01 9.41 -38.94
N LEU A 85 -26.86 8.97 -38.01
CA LEU A 85 -28.08 8.21 -38.37
C LEU A 85 -29.04 9.04 -39.22
N ALA A 86 -29.23 10.33 -38.97
CA ALA A 86 -30.04 11.22 -39.78
C ALA A 86 -29.47 11.40 -41.19
N ASN A 87 -28.15 11.44 -41.36
CA ASN A 87 -27.50 11.46 -42.66
C ASN A 87 -27.72 10.14 -43.42
N ILE A 88 -27.59 8.98 -42.73
CA ILE A 88 -27.90 7.68 -43.32
C ILE A 88 -29.38 7.65 -43.79
N TYR A 89 -30.30 8.07 -42.92
CA TYR A 89 -31.73 8.09 -43.20
C TYR A 89 -32.05 8.96 -44.43
N ASN A 90 -31.44 10.14 -44.60
CA ASN A 90 -31.62 10.99 -45.77
C ASN A 90 -30.99 10.36 -47.01
N LEU A 91 -29.83 9.71 -46.90
CA LEU A 91 -29.24 9.00 -48.03
C LEU A 91 -30.12 7.84 -48.52
N GLU A 92 -30.73 7.09 -47.59
CA GLU A 92 -31.67 6.00 -47.91
C GLU A 92 -32.97 6.51 -48.59
N ARG A 93 -33.39 7.75 -48.27
CA ARG A 93 -34.50 8.43 -48.95
C ARG A 93 -34.16 8.95 -50.35
N GLY A 94 -32.89 8.76 -50.80
CA GLY A 94 -32.43 9.11 -52.14
C GLY A 94 -31.77 10.46 -52.27
N TYR A 95 -31.55 11.20 -51.16
CA TYR A 95 -30.86 12.49 -51.20
C TYR A 95 -29.35 12.28 -51.31
N GLN A 96 -28.81 12.36 -52.52
CA GLN A 96 -27.43 12.01 -52.85
C GLN A 96 -26.38 12.96 -52.28
N GLU A 97 -26.76 14.19 -51.86
CA GLU A 97 -25.91 15.14 -51.17
C GLU A 97 -25.37 14.57 -49.82
N TYR A 98 -26.06 13.59 -49.23
CA TYR A 98 -25.63 12.92 -48.01
C TYR A 98 -24.69 11.73 -48.26
N ALA A 99 -24.32 11.43 -49.52
CA ALA A 99 -23.35 10.40 -49.84
C ALA A 99 -21.92 10.74 -49.37
N LYS A 100 -21.63 12.04 -49.22
CA LYS A 100 -20.38 12.54 -48.63
C LYS A 100 -20.68 13.67 -47.68
N VAL A 101 -20.63 13.41 -46.38
CA VAL A 101 -20.95 14.35 -45.32
C VAL A 101 -19.67 14.84 -44.67
N ARG A 102 -19.68 16.04 -44.14
CA ARG A 102 -18.59 16.68 -43.44
C ARG A 102 -18.48 16.17 -42.02
N TYR A 103 -17.27 15.71 -41.63
CA TYR A 103 -16.94 15.27 -40.31
C TYR A 103 -15.71 16.02 -39.80
N PHE A 104 -15.63 16.17 -38.46
CA PHE A 104 -14.40 16.53 -37.79
C PHE A 104 -13.77 15.28 -37.18
N TYR A 105 -12.46 15.12 -37.34
CA TYR A 105 -11.75 13.99 -36.74
C TYR A 105 -10.44 14.42 -36.14
N ARG A 106 -9.96 13.60 -35.22
CA ARG A 106 -8.56 13.61 -34.74
C ARG A 106 -8.05 12.21 -34.53
N ASP A 107 -6.73 12.05 -34.65
CA ASP A 107 -6.04 10.82 -34.34
C ASP A 107 -5.99 10.64 -32.83
N MET A 108 -6.27 9.46 -32.34
CA MET A 108 -6.14 9.12 -30.90
C MET A 108 -5.98 7.60 -30.71
N SER A 109 -5.49 7.24 -29.54
CA SER A 109 -5.42 5.84 -29.10
C SER A 109 -6.81 5.29 -28.75
N GLU A 110 -6.91 3.97 -28.59
CA GLU A 110 -8.11 3.31 -28.10
C GLU A 110 -8.51 3.81 -26.70
N ILE A 111 -7.52 4.00 -25.80
CA ILE A 111 -7.72 4.47 -24.43
C ILE A 111 -8.30 5.89 -24.43
N MET A 112 -7.73 6.78 -25.22
CA MET A 112 -8.21 8.17 -25.34
C MET A 112 -9.58 8.24 -26.01
N TYR A 113 -9.88 7.34 -26.95
CA TYR A 113 -11.20 7.23 -27.55
C TYR A 113 -12.27 6.83 -26.54
N GLU A 114 -12.00 5.80 -25.72
CA GLU A 114 -12.92 5.39 -24.65
C GLU A 114 -13.13 6.51 -23.63
N LEU A 115 -12.05 7.18 -23.21
CA LEU A 115 -12.14 8.31 -22.31
C LEU A 115 -12.98 9.47 -22.88
N ALA A 116 -12.82 9.78 -24.16
CA ALA A 116 -13.58 10.85 -24.83
C ALA A 116 -15.07 10.52 -24.89
N LEU A 117 -15.42 9.26 -25.16
CA LEU A 117 -16.82 8.78 -25.16
C LEU A 117 -17.45 8.90 -23.78
N LEU A 118 -16.75 8.42 -22.74
CA LEU A 118 -17.26 8.42 -21.36
C LEU A 118 -17.44 9.85 -20.85
N ALA A 119 -16.45 10.73 -21.11
CA ALA A 119 -16.53 12.12 -20.72
C ALA A 119 -17.67 12.85 -21.44
N GLY A 120 -17.85 12.63 -22.76
CA GLY A 120 -18.94 13.20 -23.54
C GLY A 120 -20.31 12.83 -22.99
N ASN A 121 -20.50 11.58 -22.60
CA ASN A 121 -21.74 11.10 -21.97
C ASN A 121 -22.01 11.75 -20.60
N GLY A 122 -20.97 11.97 -19.78
CA GLY A 122 -21.09 12.59 -18.46
C GLY A 122 -21.60 14.04 -18.51
N TYR A 123 -21.29 14.75 -19.58
CA TYR A 123 -21.68 16.17 -19.73
C TYR A 123 -23.01 16.42 -20.44
N THR A 124 -23.50 15.46 -21.24
CA THR A 124 -24.60 15.72 -22.17
C THR A 124 -25.90 15.01 -21.82
N GLN A 125 -25.92 14.15 -20.80
CA GLN A 125 -27.10 13.32 -20.45
C GLN A 125 -27.60 13.60 -19.05
N GLU A 126 -28.94 13.64 -18.91
CA GLU A 126 -29.60 13.48 -17.61
C GLU A 126 -29.49 12.01 -17.20
N LEU A 127 -28.49 11.69 -16.39
CA LEU A 127 -28.22 10.35 -15.88
C LEU A 127 -28.93 10.13 -14.56
N THR A 128 -29.48 8.94 -14.37
CA THR A 128 -29.92 8.47 -13.05
C THR A 128 -28.74 8.33 -12.10
N ASP A 129 -29.02 8.30 -10.79
CA ASP A 129 -27.96 8.10 -9.78
C ASP A 129 -27.16 6.80 -10.00
N TYR A 130 -27.84 5.74 -10.47
CA TYR A 130 -27.19 4.48 -10.80
C TYR A 130 -26.25 4.62 -12.01
N GLU A 131 -26.75 5.22 -13.10
CA GLU A 131 -25.96 5.44 -14.32
C GLU A 131 -24.73 6.34 -14.06
N LYS A 132 -24.90 7.37 -13.21
CA LYS A 132 -23.76 8.18 -12.74
C LYS A 132 -22.75 7.35 -11.98
N THR A 133 -23.23 6.41 -11.15
CA THR A 133 -22.35 5.54 -10.36
C THR A 133 -21.57 4.59 -11.25
N GLU A 134 -22.19 3.99 -12.27
CA GLU A 134 -21.50 3.15 -13.25
C GLU A 134 -20.52 3.96 -14.11
N LEU A 135 -20.97 5.12 -14.60
CA LEU A 135 -20.13 5.98 -15.42
C LEU A 135 -18.91 6.49 -14.66
N ALA A 136 -19.08 6.80 -13.37
CA ALA A 136 -17.96 7.19 -12.49
C ALA A 136 -16.89 6.09 -12.38
N ALA A 137 -17.29 4.82 -12.24
CA ALA A 137 -16.34 3.70 -12.18
C ALA A 137 -15.58 3.54 -13.51
N ARG A 138 -16.27 3.64 -14.64
CA ARG A 138 -15.67 3.54 -15.97
C ARG A 138 -14.76 4.70 -16.29
N LEU A 139 -15.16 5.94 -15.95
CA LEU A 139 -14.32 7.13 -16.09
C LEU A 139 -13.05 7.03 -15.27
N LYS A 140 -13.17 6.58 -14.01
CA LYS A 140 -12.01 6.36 -13.14
C LYS A 140 -11.03 5.38 -13.78
N ALA A 141 -11.50 4.22 -14.22
CA ALA A 141 -10.66 3.21 -14.86
C ALA A 141 -10.00 3.71 -16.16
N ALA A 142 -10.74 4.43 -17.00
CA ALA A 142 -10.21 5.00 -18.24
C ALA A 142 -9.17 6.10 -18.00
N LEU A 143 -9.39 6.96 -16.99
CA LEU A 143 -8.42 7.99 -16.58
C LEU A 143 -7.13 7.38 -16.00
N GLU A 144 -7.27 6.36 -15.17
CA GLU A 144 -6.12 5.63 -14.62
C GLU A 144 -5.33 4.93 -15.74
N ALA A 145 -6.00 4.26 -16.67
CA ALA A 145 -5.36 3.64 -17.82
C ALA A 145 -4.64 4.64 -18.72
N ALA A 146 -5.26 5.80 -19.00
CA ALA A 146 -4.65 6.85 -19.81
C ALA A 146 -3.43 7.49 -19.13
N ARG A 147 -3.49 7.67 -17.79
CA ARG A 147 -2.35 8.13 -16.98
C ARG A 147 -1.20 7.12 -17.00
N ASP A 148 -1.52 5.84 -16.78
CA ASP A 148 -0.51 4.78 -16.70
C ASP A 148 0.14 4.51 -18.06
N ALA A 149 -0.59 4.75 -19.16
CA ALA A 149 -0.04 4.76 -20.53
C ALA A 149 0.77 6.03 -20.86
N GLY A 150 0.80 7.02 -19.97
CA GLY A 150 1.51 8.30 -20.19
C GLY A 150 0.84 9.24 -21.19
N GLU A 151 -0.42 8.99 -21.54
CA GLU A 151 -1.16 9.81 -22.51
C GLU A 151 -1.75 11.08 -21.89
N ILE A 152 -1.97 11.08 -20.57
CA ILE A 152 -2.44 12.24 -19.81
C ILE A 152 -1.68 12.39 -18.51
N VAL A 153 -1.60 13.63 -18.03
CA VAL A 153 -1.11 13.96 -16.67
C VAL A 153 -2.29 14.42 -15.83
N ILE A 154 -2.49 13.78 -14.68
CA ILE A 154 -3.55 14.10 -13.73
C ILE A 154 -2.92 14.76 -12.52
N GLU A 155 -3.20 16.05 -12.32
CA GLU A 155 -2.84 16.77 -11.11
C GLU A 155 -3.93 16.54 -10.04
N GLY A 156 -3.57 15.94 -8.92
CA GLY A 156 -4.51 15.67 -7.84
C GLY A 156 -5.14 14.26 -7.90
N ARG A 157 -6.34 14.13 -7.31
CA ARG A 157 -7.00 12.83 -7.21
C ARG A 157 -7.92 12.58 -8.40
N VAL A 158 -7.81 11.40 -9.00
CA VAL A 158 -8.68 10.96 -10.11
C VAL A 158 -10.17 11.12 -9.76
N ARG A 159 -10.56 10.83 -8.52
CA ARG A 159 -11.94 11.00 -8.06
C ARG A 159 -12.47 12.43 -8.21
N ASP A 160 -11.65 13.42 -7.93
CA ASP A 160 -12.06 14.82 -7.99
C ASP A 160 -12.29 15.24 -9.44
N LEU A 161 -11.44 14.77 -10.36
CA LEU A 161 -11.61 14.97 -11.80
C LEU A 161 -12.87 14.27 -12.34
N VAL A 162 -13.15 13.03 -11.90
CA VAL A 162 -14.39 12.33 -12.25
C VAL A 162 -15.60 13.13 -11.75
N GLY A 163 -15.54 13.67 -10.53
CA GLY A 163 -16.59 14.53 -9.98
C GLY A 163 -16.82 15.78 -10.81
N GLU A 164 -15.76 16.43 -11.29
CA GLU A 164 -15.86 17.60 -12.19
C GLU A 164 -16.53 17.21 -13.52
N ILE A 165 -16.15 16.08 -14.13
CA ILE A 165 -16.75 15.58 -15.37
C ILE A 165 -18.25 15.29 -15.19
N LEU A 166 -18.64 14.72 -14.06
CA LEU A 166 -20.04 14.36 -13.79
C LEU A 166 -20.86 15.49 -13.18
N GLY A 167 -20.24 16.64 -12.90
CA GLY A 167 -20.90 17.77 -12.21
C GLY A 167 -21.30 17.44 -10.77
N GLU A 168 -20.60 16.45 -10.13
CA GLU A 168 -20.94 15.97 -8.82
C GLU A 168 -20.02 16.57 -7.72
N LYS A 169 -20.63 16.85 -6.56
CA LYS A 169 -19.87 17.34 -5.40
C LYS A 169 -18.96 16.26 -4.80
N PRO A 170 -17.82 16.64 -4.20
CA PRO A 170 -16.88 15.68 -3.59
C PRO A 170 -17.54 14.71 -2.58
N THR A 171 -18.54 15.19 -1.84
CA THR A 171 -19.29 14.36 -0.88
C THR A 171 -20.10 13.27 -1.56
N ASN A 172 -20.72 13.58 -2.72
CA ASN A 172 -21.48 12.61 -3.49
C ASN A 172 -20.54 11.63 -4.20
N MET A 173 -19.42 12.12 -4.71
CA MET A 173 -18.37 11.25 -5.28
C MET A 173 -17.82 10.23 -4.27
N ALA A 174 -17.68 10.61 -3.00
CA ALA A 174 -17.29 9.66 -1.95
C ALA A 174 -18.35 8.56 -1.73
N ARG A 175 -19.63 8.89 -1.85
CA ARG A 175 -20.73 7.91 -1.78
C ARG A 175 -20.71 6.97 -2.98
N ILE A 176 -20.59 7.51 -4.19
CA ILE A 176 -20.50 6.77 -5.45
C ILE A 176 -19.33 5.78 -5.39
N GLU A 177 -18.15 6.23 -4.99
CA GLU A 177 -16.97 5.38 -4.86
C GLU A 177 -17.18 4.25 -3.84
N LYS A 178 -17.81 4.55 -2.70
CA LYS A 178 -18.13 3.54 -1.70
C LYS A 178 -19.10 2.48 -2.24
N ILE A 179 -20.15 2.88 -2.96
CA ILE A 179 -21.09 1.95 -3.61
C ILE A 179 -20.36 1.08 -4.62
N ASN A 180 -19.54 1.67 -5.50
CA ASN A 180 -18.81 0.93 -6.51
C ASN A 180 -17.90 -0.15 -5.92
N ASN A 181 -17.18 0.18 -4.85
CA ASN A 181 -16.19 -0.69 -4.25
C ASN A 181 -16.77 -1.75 -3.31
N ASN A 182 -17.90 -1.48 -2.66
CA ASN A 182 -18.36 -2.29 -1.52
C ASN A 182 -19.79 -2.81 -1.65
N ALA A 183 -20.63 -2.26 -2.54
CA ALA A 183 -21.98 -2.77 -2.71
C ALA A 183 -21.99 -4.12 -3.43
N THR A 184 -22.77 -5.08 -2.92
CA THR A 184 -22.95 -6.37 -3.56
C THR A 184 -23.75 -6.25 -4.87
N PRO A 185 -23.65 -7.22 -5.80
CA PRO A 185 -24.40 -7.20 -7.04
C PRO A 185 -25.92 -7.04 -6.84
N GLU A 186 -26.47 -7.67 -5.80
CA GLU A 186 -27.90 -7.62 -5.47
C GLU A 186 -28.34 -6.20 -5.05
N VAL A 187 -27.52 -5.51 -4.25
CA VAL A 187 -27.77 -4.12 -3.87
C VAL A 187 -27.67 -3.21 -5.10
N LYS A 188 -26.71 -3.43 -5.98
CA LYS A 188 -26.56 -2.66 -7.22
C LYS A 188 -27.75 -2.87 -8.17
N GLU A 189 -28.29 -4.09 -8.26
CA GLU A 189 -29.46 -4.36 -9.06
C GLU A 189 -30.70 -3.63 -8.51
N GLN A 190 -30.94 -3.66 -7.19
CA GLN A 190 -32.06 -2.93 -6.59
C GLN A 190 -31.89 -1.40 -6.72
N PHE A 191 -30.65 -0.91 -6.74
CA PHE A 191 -30.35 0.48 -7.01
C PHE A 191 -30.63 0.86 -8.48
N LYS A 192 -30.30 -0.03 -9.42
CA LYS A 192 -30.58 0.12 -10.84
C LYS A 192 -32.08 0.16 -11.14
N GLU A 193 -32.84 -0.74 -10.51
CA GLU A 193 -34.30 -0.79 -10.62
C GLU A 193 -35.01 0.40 -9.94
N GLY A 194 -34.29 1.19 -9.14
CA GLY A 194 -34.82 2.34 -8.41
C GLY A 194 -35.56 1.96 -7.12
N ASN A 195 -35.51 0.70 -6.69
CA ASN A 195 -36.13 0.22 -5.44
C ASN A 195 -35.41 0.77 -4.21
N ILE A 196 -34.13 1.13 -4.34
CA ILE A 196 -33.36 1.85 -3.33
C ILE A 196 -32.67 3.06 -3.95
N GLY A 197 -32.63 4.19 -3.22
CA GLY A 197 -31.91 5.38 -3.67
C GLY A 197 -30.43 5.35 -3.28
N ILE A 198 -29.63 6.29 -3.83
CA ILE A 198 -28.17 6.40 -3.60
C ILE A 198 -27.77 6.44 -2.11
N SER A 199 -28.59 7.09 -1.26
CA SER A 199 -28.30 7.15 0.18
C SER A 199 -28.48 5.80 0.87
N ALA A 200 -29.48 5.01 0.49
CA ALA A 200 -29.69 3.67 1.01
C ALA A 200 -28.62 2.70 0.51
N ALA A 201 -28.28 2.76 -0.78
CA ALA A 201 -27.19 1.98 -1.37
C ALA A 201 -25.83 2.27 -0.71
N TYR A 202 -25.56 3.55 -0.40
CA TYR A 202 -24.34 3.95 0.31
C TYR A 202 -24.27 3.41 1.74
N GLU A 203 -25.39 3.48 2.50
CA GLU A 203 -25.42 2.90 3.85
C GLU A 203 -25.32 1.37 3.80
N ALA A 204 -26.00 0.73 2.85
CA ALA A 204 -25.90 -0.71 2.64
C ALA A 204 -24.45 -1.14 2.34
N ALA A 205 -23.74 -0.40 1.49
CA ALA A 205 -22.34 -0.67 1.13
C ALA A 205 -21.33 -0.58 2.32
N LYS A 206 -21.77 -0.20 3.50
CA LYS A 206 -20.97 -0.22 4.74
C LYS A 206 -21.16 -1.51 5.54
N LEU A 207 -22.18 -2.29 5.22
CA LEU A 207 -22.52 -3.53 5.90
C LEU A 207 -21.80 -4.74 5.28
N PRO A 208 -21.66 -5.85 6.01
CA PRO A 208 -21.21 -7.11 5.47
C PRO A 208 -22.11 -7.63 4.34
N PRO A 209 -21.57 -8.46 3.41
CA PRO A 209 -22.31 -8.95 2.24
C PRO A 209 -23.65 -9.63 2.57
N GLU A 210 -23.71 -10.42 3.64
CA GLU A 210 -24.93 -11.14 4.07
C GLU A 210 -26.07 -10.18 4.42
N GLU A 211 -25.76 -9.07 5.07
CA GLU A 211 -26.77 -8.07 5.42
C GLU A 211 -27.15 -7.20 4.23
N GLN A 212 -26.22 -6.97 3.32
CA GLN A 212 -26.53 -6.31 2.06
C GLN A 212 -27.53 -7.14 1.25
N GLN A 213 -27.35 -8.45 1.18
CA GLN A 213 -28.29 -9.37 0.51
C GLN A 213 -29.66 -9.37 1.16
N ALA A 214 -29.73 -9.35 2.50
CA ALA A 214 -31.01 -9.25 3.22
C ALA A 214 -31.73 -7.93 2.90
N ILE A 215 -31.01 -6.81 2.81
CA ILE A 215 -31.57 -5.51 2.42
C ILE A 215 -32.07 -5.54 0.99
N ALA A 216 -31.29 -6.11 0.05
CA ALA A 216 -31.67 -6.24 -1.35
C ALA A 216 -32.90 -7.13 -1.52
N ALA A 217 -33.00 -8.24 -0.79
CA ALA A 217 -34.17 -9.13 -0.82
C ALA A 217 -35.46 -8.41 -0.32
N ARG A 218 -35.36 -7.61 0.73
CA ARG A 218 -36.49 -6.79 1.20
C ARG A 218 -36.91 -5.73 0.18
N ALA A 219 -35.94 -5.07 -0.46
CA ALA A 219 -36.20 -4.10 -1.51
C ALA A 219 -36.87 -4.77 -2.73
N ALA A 220 -36.40 -5.95 -3.15
CA ALA A 220 -37.00 -6.75 -4.23
C ALA A 220 -38.42 -7.21 -3.92
N ALA A 221 -38.73 -7.45 -2.65
CA ALA A 221 -40.09 -7.74 -2.19
C ALA A 221 -41.04 -6.52 -2.16
N GLY A 222 -40.56 -5.34 -2.55
CA GLY A 222 -41.30 -4.09 -2.56
C GLY A 222 -41.42 -3.41 -1.18
N GLU A 223 -40.62 -3.82 -0.18
CA GLU A 223 -40.57 -3.15 1.10
C GLU A 223 -39.87 -1.80 0.99
N ASN A 224 -40.45 -0.78 1.65
CA ASN A 224 -39.80 0.53 1.72
C ASN A 224 -38.63 0.49 2.69
N VAL A 225 -37.44 0.21 2.18
CA VAL A 225 -36.19 0.16 2.97
C VAL A 225 -35.73 1.58 3.29
N LYS A 226 -35.93 2.02 4.52
CA LYS A 226 -35.58 3.37 4.96
C LYS A 226 -34.07 3.48 5.20
N THR A 227 -33.45 4.48 4.60
CA THR A 227 -32.00 4.80 4.81
C THR A 227 -31.64 4.92 6.30
N LYS A 228 -32.52 5.48 7.12
CA LYS A 228 -32.32 5.64 8.58
C LYS A 228 -32.16 4.30 9.29
N GLU A 229 -32.95 3.29 8.90
CA GLU A 229 -32.87 1.93 9.47
C GLU A 229 -31.53 1.28 9.16
N ILE A 230 -31.06 1.41 7.91
CA ILE A 230 -29.78 0.88 7.50
C ILE A 230 -28.65 1.61 8.25
N ALA A 231 -28.70 2.94 8.32
CA ALA A 231 -27.71 3.74 9.02
C ALA A 231 -27.61 3.41 10.52
N GLN A 232 -28.74 3.08 11.15
CA GLN A 232 -28.77 2.65 12.55
C GLN A 232 -28.03 1.29 12.70
N LYS A 233 -28.30 0.32 11.84
CA LYS A 233 -27.58 -0.97 11.84
C LYS A 233 -26.08 -0.79 11.62
N VAL A 234 -25.69 0.11 10.71
CA VAL A 234 -24.27 0.45 10.48
C VAL A 234 -23.66 1.02 11.77
N ALA A 235 -24.35 1.96 12.44
CA ALA A 235 -23.86 2.56 13.68
C ALA A 235 -23.68 1.54 14.80
N GLU A 236 -24.66 0.63 14.98
CA GLU A 236 -24.58 -0.47 15.96
C GLU A 236 -23.38 -1.38 15.71
N LYS A 237 -23.13 -1.74 14.45
CA LYS A 237 -21.96 -2.57 14.10
C LYS A 237 -20.62 -1.86 14.26
N VAL A 238 -20.57 -0.58 13.93
CA VAL A 238 -19.35 0.22 14.15
C VAL A 238 -19.06 0.32 15.64
N ALA A 239 -20.10 0.52 16.47
CA ALA A 239 -19.97 0.55 17.92
C ALA A 239 -19.51 -0.81 18.49
N ALA A 240 -20.12 -1.91 18.04
CA ALA A 240 -19.73 -3.27 18.47
C ALA A 240 -18.27 -3.59 18.10
N LYS A 241 -17.84 -3.25 16.88
CA LYS A 241 -16.45 -3.46 16.45
C LYS A 241 -15.46 -2.53 17.17
N ALA A 242 -15.89 -1.33 17.55
CA ALA A 242 -15.07 -0.42 18.36
C ALA A 242 -14.90 -0.97 19.79
N GLN A 243 -15.98 -1.53 20.37
CA GLN A 243 -15.94 -2.17 21.68
C GLN A 243 -15.02 -3.39 21.67
N GLU A 244 -15.15 -4.28 20.69
CA GLU A 244 -14.27 -5.45 20.54
C GLU A 244 -12.78 -5.08 20.46
N LYS A 245 -12.47 -4.02 19.70
CA LYS A 245 -11.09 -3.51 19.63
C LYS A 245 -10.61 -2.92 20.94
N ALA A 246 -11.49 -2.25 21.68
CA ALA A 246 -11.17 -1.71 23.00
C ALA A 246 -10.90 -2.85 24.00
N ASP A 247 -11.73 -3.89 23.98
CA ASP A 247 -11.56 -5.06 24.83
C ASP A 247 -10.25 -5.82 24.52
N GLN A 248 -9.92 -5.99 23.23
CA GLN A 248 -8.64 -6.58 22.81
C GLN A 248 -7.43 -5.71 23.20
N ALA A 249 -7.57 -4.40 23.16
CA ALA A 249 -6.51 -3.48 23.59
C ALA A 249 -6.33 -3.53 25.11
N ALA A 250 -7.42 -3.61 25.87
CA ALA A 250 -7.39 -3.76 27.32
C ALA A 250 -6.73 -5.08 27.74
N GLU A 251 -7.08 -6.21 27.09
CA GLU A 251 -6.46 -7.50 27.36
C GLU A 251 -4.94 -7.51 27.09
N LYS A 252 -4.53 -6.85 25.99
CA LYS A 252 -3.09 -6.69 25.69
C LYS A 252 -2.36 -5.83 26.70
N ALA A 253 -3.01 -4.75 27.18
CA ALA A 253 -2.45 -3.88 28.19
C ALA A 253 -2.31 -4.62 29.53
N GLU A 254 -3.30 -5.41 29.94
CA GLU A 254 -3.25 -6.24 31.14
C GLU A 254 -2.11 -7.26 31.09
N LYS A 255 -1.96 -7.97 29.95
CA LYS A 255 -0.85 -8.91 29.76
C LYS A 255 0.52 -8.23 29.86
N ALA A 256 0.67 -7.07 29.21
CA ALA A 256 1.91 -6.30 29.28
C ALA A 256 2.20 -5.79 30.69
N GLU A 257 1.17 -5.45 31.50
CA GLU A 257 1.34 -5.04 32.88
C GLU A 257 1.79 -6.22 33.76
N ILE A 258 1.21 -7.42 33.57
CA ILE A 258 1.64 -8.64 34.28
C ILE A 258 3.09 -8.99 33.95
N GLU A 259 3.47 -8.95 32.66
CA GLU A 259 4.85 -9.20 32.23
C GLU A 259 5.83 -8.17 32.83
N ALA A 260 5.44 -6.90 32.86
CA ALA A 260 6.25 -5.87 33.49
C ALA A 260 6.41 -6.03 34.99
N GLN A 261 5.34 -6.45 35.70
CA GLN A 261 5.40 -6.75 37.13
C GLN A 261 6.32 -7.96 37.41
N GLN A 262 6.24 -8.98 36.55
CA GLN A 262 7.10 -10.16 36.67
C GLN A 262 8.58 -9.80 36.45
N ALA A 263 8.87 -8.99 35.43
CA ALA A 263 10.23 -8.52 35.17
C ALA A 263 10.81 -7.68 36.33
N ILE A 264 9.97 -6.87 37.00
CA ILE A 264 10.36 -6.11 38.17
C ILE A 264 10.67 -7.05 39.34
N ALA A 265 9.86 -8.09 39.57
CA ALA A 265 10.08 -9.07 40.61
C ALA A 265 11.38 -9.87 40.35
N ASP A 266 11.60 -10.33 39.14
CA ASP A 266 12.82 -11.04 38.75
C ASP A 266 14.07 -10.18 38.90
N ALA A 267 14.00 -8.89 38.60
CA ALA A 267 15.07 -7.94 38.78
C ALA A 267 15.38 -7.70 40.29
N ALA A 268 14.35 -7.63 41.13
CA ALA A 268 14.52 -7.48 42.59
C ALA A 268 15.19 -8.73 43.21
N ASP A 269 14.78 -9.93 42.76
CA ASP A 269 15.39 -11.19 43.21
C ASP A 269 16.87 -11.29 42.79
N ALA A 270 17.16 -10.89 41.52
CA ALA A 270 18.54 -10.84 41.04
C ALA A 270 19.40 -9.85 41.82
N GLN A 271 18.84 -8.68 42.16
CA GLN A 271 19.55 -7.68 43.01
C GLN A 271 19.81 -8.20 44.42
N ALA A 272 18.81 -8.82 45.04
CA ALA A 272 18.96 -9.42 46.39
C ALA A 272 20.05 -10.51 46.41
N LYS A 273 20.12 -11.33 45.35
CA LYS A 273 21.15 -12.35 45.20
C LYS A 273 22.53 -11.73 45.03
N ALA A 274 22.66 -10.69 44.20
CA ALA A 274 23.92 -9.97 44.01
C ALA A 274 24.39 -9.29 45.30
N GLU A 275 23.49 -8.70 46.12
CA GLU A 275 23.80 -8.11 47.40
C GLU A 275 24.32 -9.16 48.42
N SER A 276 23.67 -10.33 48.45
CA SER A 276 24.10 -11.46 49.29
C SER A 276 25.50 -11.99 48.89
N GLU A 277 25.75 -12.10 47.59
CA GLU A 277 27.06 -12.52 47.06
C GLU A 277 28.16 -11.51 47.40
N ALA A 278 27.84 -10.20 47.29
CA ALA A 278 28.75 -9.11 47.68
C ALA A 278 29.03 -9.09 49.16
N GLU A 279 28.04 -9.39 50.01
CA GLU A 279 28.24 -9.49 51.49
C GLU A 279 29.13 -10.68 51.85
N ASN A 280 28.89 -11.83 51.26
CA ASN A 280 29.72 -13.03 51.42
C ASN A 280 31.19 -12.76 51.00
N ALA A 281 31.39 -12.05 49.89
CA ALA A 281 32.72 -11.68 49.42
C ALA A 281 33.41 -10.72 50.38
N ARG A 282 32.68 -9.75 51.01
CA ARG A 282 33.22 -8.86 52.07
C ARG A 282 33.59 -9.62 53.34
N GLU A 283 32.78 -10.58 53.76
CA GLU A 283 33.09 -11.41 54.89
C GLU A 283 34.35 -12.25 54.66
N LEU A 284 34.43 -12.87 53.45
CA LEU A 284 35.59 -13.66 53.05
C LEU A 284 36.87 -12.80 53.07
N LYS A 285 36.80 -11.60 52.56
CA LYS A 285 37.89 -10.64 52.57
C LYS A 285 38.32 -10.26 54.01
N ARG A 286 37.36 -10.00 54.88
CA ARG A 286 37.64 -9.72 56.31
C ARG A 286 38.33 -10.94 56.98
N TYR A 287 37.86 -12.15 56.70
CA TYR A 287 38.44 -13.36 57.23
C TYR A 287 39.89 -13.58 56.75
N VAL A 288 40.18 -13.30 55.49
CA VAL A 288 41.52 -13.36 54.91
C VAL A 288 42.45 -12.31 55.55
N ASP A 289 41.96 -11.07 55.67
CA ASP A 289 42.73 -9.98 56.30
C ASP A 289 43.03 -10.24 57.79
N GLU A 290 42.09 -10.81 58.52
CA GLU A 290 42.27 -11.20 59.91
C GLU A 290 43.27 -12.33 60.08
N LYS A 291 43.23 -13.35 59.21
CA LYS A 291 44.19 -14.43 59.14
C LYS A 291 45.58 -13.96 58.75
N ALA A 292 45.69 -13.03 57.82
CA ALA A 292 46.97 -12.41 57.44
C ALA A 292 47.59 -11.61 58.61
N LYS A 293 46.80 -10.85 59.39
CA LYS A 293 47.21 -10.14 60.53
C LYS A 293 47.66 -11.11 61.65
N ALA A 294 46.95 -12.22 61.88
CA ALA A 294 47.30 -13.19 62.90
C ALA A 294 48.58 -13.96 62.53
N ALA A 295 48.90 -14.09 61.25
CA ALA A 295 50.12 -14.74 60.78
C ALA A 295 51.40 -13.94 60.91
N ASN A 296 51.32 -12.64 61.42
CA ASN A 296 52.43 -11.73 61.60
C ASN A 296 53.27 -11.49 60.35
N VAL A 297 52.65 -11.54 59.15
CA VAL A 297 53.28 -11.31 57.86
C VAL A 297 53.20 -9.80 57.62
N SER A 298 54.38 -9.10 57.63
CA SER A 298 54.39 -7.68 57.28
C SER A 298 54.04 -7.46 55.84
N GLU A 299 53.28 -6.41 55.54
CA GLU A 299 52.84 -6.04 54.18
C GLU A 299 53.99 -5.90 53.17
N THR A 300 55.21 -5.73 53.66
CA THR A 300 56.45 -5.56 52.85
C THR A 300 56.93 -6.89 52.24
N ASP A 301 56.59 -8.04 52.82
CA ASP A 301 57.05 -9.34 52.37
C ASP A 301 56.09 -9.98 51.34
N THR A 302 54.88 -9.47 51.27
CA THR A 302 53.85 -10.05 50.38
C THR A 302 53.99 -9.57 48.92
N GLU A 303 54.41 -8.31 48.73
CA GLU A 303 54.62 -7.77 47.37
C GLU A 303 55.90 -8.32 46.71
N SER A 304 56.95 -8.65 47.50
CA SER A 304 58.19 -9.16 46.94
C SER A 304 58.18 -10.62 46.54
N GLN A 305 57.18 -11.39 47.03
CA GLN A 305 57.08 -12.83 46.71
C GLN A 305 56.08 -13.12 45.60
N LEU A 306 55.38 -12.12 45.08
CA LEU A 306 54.34 -12.25 44.05
C LEU A 306 54.81 -11.85 42.62
N VAL A 307 56.08 -11.58 42.42
CA VAL A 307 56.64 -11.63 41.05
C VAL A 307 56.80 -13.12 40.71
N ILE A 308 55.71 -13.70 40.22
CA ILE A 308 55.70 -15.09 39.81
C ILE A 308 56.47 -15.19 38.50
N GLY A 309 57.81 -15.22 38.60
CA GLY A 309 58.65 -15.79 37.57
C GLY A 309 58.27 -17.28 37.41
N LEU A 310 58.19 -17.79 36.22
CA LEU A 310 58.01 -19.20 35.97
C LEU A 310 59.10 -19.97 36.76
N PRO A 311 58.72 -20.92 37.63
CA PRO A 311 59.69 -21.68 38.41
C PRO A 311 60.65 -22.48 37.50
N GLU A 312 61.88 -22.55 37.91
CA GLU A 312 62.96 -23.23 37.11
C GLU A 312 62.68 -24.71 36.92
N ASN A 313 61.87 -25.36 37.79
CA ASN A 313 61.58 -26.79 37.75
C ASN A 313 60.19 -27.14 37.14
N ARG A 314 59.62 -26.22 36.34
CA ARG A 314 58.27 -26.38 35.76
C ARG A 314 58.04 -27.67 34.95
N ASP A 315 59.09 -28.23 34.34
CA ASP A 315 59.01 -29.42 33.47
C ASP A 315 58.65 -30.70 34.29
N THR A 316 58.73 -30.65 35.60
CA THR A 316 58.41 -31.75 36.52
C THR A 316 57.05 -31.58 37.20
N TRP A 317 56.32 -30.51 36.89
CA TRP A 317 55.08 -30.20 37.55
C TRP A 317 53.98 -31.16 37.11
N THR A 318 53.21 -31.57 38.12
CA THR A 318 51.97 -32.32 37.89
C THR A 318 50.87 -31.38 37.39
N ASN A 319 49.87 -31.95 36.75
CA ASN A 319 48.68 -31.21 36.29
C ASN A 319 48.00 -30.41 37.43
N ARG A 320 48.11 -30.89 38.67
CA ARG A 320 47.56 -30.24 39.85
C ARG A 320 48.37 -28.97 40.19
N GLU A 321 49.68 -29.08 40.11
CA GLU A 321 50.60 -27.92 40.42
C GLU A 321 50.44 -26.84 39.34
N TRP A 322 50.34 -27.21 38.09
CA TRP A 322 49.98 -26.30 36.99
C TRP A 322 48.62 -25.65 37.19
N GLY A 323 47.61 -26.38 37.63
CA GLY A 323 46.29 -25.83 37.92
C GLY A 323 46.30 -24.79 39.05
N ILE A 324 47.02 -25.11 40.17
CA ILE A 324 47.17 -24.19 41.31
C ILE A 324 47.90 -22.93 40.89
N TYR A 325 48.95 -23.05 40.11
CA TYR A 325 49.72 -21.92 39.61
C TYR A 325 48.89 -21.00 38.71
N THR A 326 48.14 -21.57 37.77
CA THR A 326 47.26 -20.87 36.85
C THR A 326 46.18 -20.09 37.60
N VAL A 327 45.51 -20.70 38.58
CA VAL A 327 44.50 -20.04 39.42
C VAL A 327 45.12 -18.89 40.22
N ARG A 328 46.29 -19.04 40.83
CA ARG A 328 46.97 -18.00 41.54
C ARG A 328 47.42 -16.85 40.64
N SER A 329 47.91 -17.14 39.45
CA SER A 329 48.26 -16.14 38.45
C SER A 329 47.05 -15.34 37.98
N LEU A 330 45.93 -16.00 37.76
CA LEU A 330 44.66 -15.39 37.42
C LEU A 330 44.14 -14.47 38.55
N MET A 331 44.22 -14.89 39.81
CA MET A 331 43.79 -14.07 40.94
C MET A 331 44.63 -12.81 41.11
N TYR A 332 45.91 -12.84 40.70
CA TYR A 332 46.77 -11.66 40.73
C TYR A 332 46.43 -10.63 39.64
N HIS A 333 45.91 -11.09 38.51
CA HIS A 333 45.61 -10.23 37.36
C HIS A 333 44.15 -9.79 37.28
N VAL A 334 43.28 -10.33 38.14
CA VAL A 334 41.81 -10.05 38.10
C VAL A 334 41.49 -8.54 38.22
N ASP A 335 42.25 -7.79 38.99
CA ASP A 335 42.03 -6.35 39.16
C ASP A 335 42.39 -5.50 37.91
N ASN A 336 43.09 -6.08 36.93
CA ASN A 336 43.50 -5.47 35.68
C ASN A 336 42.80 -6.04 34.44
N MET A 337 41.82 -6.90 34.60
CA MET A 337 41.01 -7.51 33.53
C MET A 337 39.84 -6.62 33.19
N ASP A 338 39.54 -6.48 31.92
CA ASP A 338 38.32 -5.86 31.46
C ASP A 338 37.17 -6.91 31.38
N VAL A 339 35.96 -6.45 30.96
CA VAL A 339 34.78 -7.29 30.92
C VAL A 339 34.92 -8.39 29.85
N ASP A 340 35.64 -8.12 28.78
CA ASP A 340 35.86 -9.06 27.70
C ASP A 340 36.84 -10.16 28.12
N ASP A 341 37.91 -9.84 28.84
CA ASP A 341 38.83 -10.80 29.42
C ASP A 341 38.14 -11.72 30.44
N VAL A 342 37.24 -11.19 31.25
CA VAL A 342 36.43 -11.97 32.20
C VAL A 342 35.49 -12.93 31.48
N THR A 343 34.89 -12.50 30.38
CA THR A 343 33.97 -13.34 29.56
C THR A 343 34.72 -14.49 28.88
N GLU A 344 35.91 -14.23 28.36
CA GLU A 344 36.80 -15.25 27.78
C GLU A 344 37.23 -16.29 28.82
N LEU A 345 37.59 -15.84 30.02
CA LEU A 345 37.92 -16.72 31.16
C LEU A 345 36.76 -17.59 31.61
N GLN A 346 35.53 -17.04 31.65
CA GLN A 346 34.33 -17.82 31.95
C GLN A 346 34.13 -18.94 30.91
N GLY A 347 34.33 -18.64 29.63
CA GLY A 347 34.29 -19.62 28.57
C GLY A 347 35.34 -20.76 28.71
N VAL A 348 36.55 -20.40 29.13
CA VAL A 348 37.63 -21.35 29.41
C VAL A 348 37.28 -22.25 30.60
N LEU A 349 36.80 -21.65 31.71
CA LEU A 349 36.38 -22.39 32.90
C LEU A 349 35.23 -23.33 32.61
N PHE A 350 34.24 -22.92 31.82
CA PHE A 350 33.13 -23.77 31.41
C PHE A 350 33.62 -24.98 30.61
N ARG A 351 34.54 -24.82 29.67
CA ARG A 351 35.15 -25.93 28.91
C ARG A 351 35.98 -26.86 29.79
N LEU A 352 36.68 -26.34 30.77
CA LEU A 352 37.46 -27.14 31.73
C LEU A 352 36.54 -27.95 32.65
N GLU A 353 35.41 -27.37 33.09
CA GLU A 353 34.41 -28.11 33.89
C GLU A 353 33.78 -29.26 33.09
N ALA A 354 33.36 -29.01 31.85
CA ALA A 354 32.79 -30.01 30.98
C ALA A 354 33.78 -31.18 30.76
N ARG A 355 35.06 -30.85 30.53
CA ARG A 355 36.11 -31.86 30.36
C ARG A 355 36.39 -32.62 31.66
N ALA A 356 36.33 -31.96 32.79
CA ALA A 356 36.50 -32.63 34.10
C ALA A 356 35.34 -33.59 34.44
N ARG A 357 34.14 -33.31 33.89
CA ARG A 357 32.97 -34.19 34.02
C ARG A 357 32.97 -35.35 33.00
N GLY A 358 33.93 -35.38 32.05
CA GLY A 358 33.96 -36.35 30.97
C GLY A 358 32.94 -36.10 29.85
N GLU A 359 32.38 -34.92 29.78
CA GLU A 359 31.52 -34.45 28.72
C GLU A 359 32.41 -33.87 27.61
N GLU A 360 32.36 -34.40 26.38
CA GLU A 360 32.99 -33.76 25.24
C GLU A 360 32.14 -32.51 24.92
N PRO A 361 32.72 -31.32 24.91
CA PRO A 361 31.96 -30.12 24.50
C PRO A 361 31.63 -30.28 23.02
N GLU A 362 30.33 -30.37 22.68
CA GLU A 362 29.88 -30.25 21.31
C GLU A 362 30.50 -28.97 20.71
N GLN A 363 31.19 -29.13 19.61
CA GLN A 363 31.64 -28.01 18.78
C GLN A 363 30.38 -27.33 18.20
N THR A 364 29.75 -26.47 18.96
CA THR A 364 28.81 -25.48 18.37
C THR A 364 29.64 -24.49 17.57
N ALA A 365 29.81 -24.82 16.28
CA ALA A 365 30.12 -23.83 15.29
C ALA A 365 28.91 -22.88 15.16
N GLN A 366 28.89 -21.87 15.99
CA GLN A 366 28.14 -20.65 15.73
C GLN A 366 29.15 -19.52 15.76
N ASP A 367 29.67 -19.22 14.55
CA ASP A 367 30.17 -17.89 14.21
C ASP A 367 28.99 -16.92 14.35
N GLU A 368 28.69 -16.47 15.55
CA GLU A 368 27.93 -15.24 15.74
C GLU A 368 28.84 -14.07 15.36
N GLN A 369 28.62 -13.58 14.15
CA GLN A 369 29.18 -12.31 13.69
C GLN A 369 28.78 -11.21 14.68
N LEU A 370 29.74 -10.67 15.35
CA LEU A 370 29.59 -9.46 16.15
C LEU A 370 29.09 -8.33 15.23
N PRO A 371 28.09 -7.54 15.64
CA PRO A 371 27.57 -6.44 14.84
C PRO A 371 28.65 -5.38 14.66
N GLY A 372 29.21 -5.32 13.46
CA GLY A 372 30.22 -4.32 13.07
C GLY A 372 31.37 -4.84 12.22
N GLN A 373 31.55 -6.13 12.03
CA GLN A 373 32.56 -6.66 11.11
C GLN A 373 32.00 -6.80 9.68
N MET A 374 32.49 -5.95 8.77
CA MET A 374 32.28 -6.12 7.32
C MET A 374 33.05 -7.34 6.83
N ASN A 375 32.36 -8.21 6.14
CA ASN A 375 32.96 -9.41 5.51
C ASN A 375 33.86 -8.98 4.36
N ILE A 376 35.12 -9.41 4.36
CA ILE A 376 36.12 -9.09 3.31
C ILE A 376 35.67 -9.60 1.93
N ASN A 377 34.73 -10.54 1.87
CA ASN A 377 34.21 -11.09 0.61
C ASN A 377 33.19 -10.19 -0.10
N ASP A 378 32.70 -9.12 0.53
CA ASP A 378 31.77 -8.16 -0.10
C ASP A 378 32.47 -7.01 -0.85
N MET A 379 33.79 -7.02 -0.93
CA MET A 379 34.60 -6.00 -1.61
C MET A 379 35.03 -6.35 -3.04
N GLU A 380 34.64 -7.50 -3.59
CA GLU A 380 34.85 -7.81 -5.00
C GLU A 380 33.64 -7.39 -5.85
N GLY A 381 33.62 -6.15 -6.31
CA GLY A 381 32.55 -5.70 -7.21
C GLY A 381 32.52 -4.22 -7.59
N VAL A 382 33.55 -3.45 -7.30
CA VAL A 382 33.62 -2.06 -7.81
C VAL A 382 34.88 -1.89 -8.65
N VAL A 383 34.74 -2.17 -9.94
CA VAL A 383 35.72 -1.75 -10.96
C VAL A 383 35.24 -0.36 -11.42
N PRO A 384 36.08 0.68 -11.34
CA PRO A 384 35.75 1.96 -11.97
C PRO A 384 35.95 1.83 -13.47
N SER A 385 34.89 2.05 -14.24
CA SER A 385 34.99 2.21 -15.69
C SER A 385 35.62 3.58 -16.00
N GLU A 386 36.90 3.59 -16.32
CA GLU A 386 37.46 4.64 -17.15
C GLU A 386 36.91 4.50 -18.57
N GLN A 387 36.22 5.52 -19.04
CA GLN A 387 36.22 5.84 -20.47
C GLN A 387 36.34 7.35 -20.63
N GLY A 388 37.54 7.74 -20.93
CA GLY A 388 37.82 8.95 -21.67
C GLY A 388 37.74 8.66 -23.18
N ALA A 389 37.17 9.58 -23.87
CA ALA A 389 37.41 10.16 -25.19
C ALA A 389 36.09 10.63 -25.79
#